data_f942c2fe35a885566e881de4c7807571
#
_entry.id   f942c2fe35a885566e881de4c7807571
#
_cell.length_a   1.000
_cell.length_b   1.000
_cell.length_c   1.000
_cell.angle_alpha   90.00
_cell.angle_beta   90.00
_cell.angle_gamma   90.00
#
_symmetry.space_group_name_H-M   'P 1'
#
loop_
_entity.id
_entity.type
_entity.pdbx_description
1 polymer ?
#
loop_
_entity_poly.entity_id
_entity_poly.type
_entity_poly.pdbx_seq_one_letter_code
_entity_poly.pdbx_strand_id
1 'polypeptide(L)'
;LELQIILGDMHASVEFGRTLNEALGYFPNSKIETVEMGTGRGDTPEIRVENLATCLSKAPRILRKLNPDILMVHGDRGEHLIMALAANNLGIPVGHTQGGESSGNVDDIQRHAITKLAHLHFPETEKAAKKIRELGEKEDQIHIVGSLYVDRIVKKMYTDPKAAMEKYGLKNGENYFIIIFHPDTFESAKENYQTAKAVLSVVRDTGLRAVVVHPCSDPGYQSVILAINEALRDFPTQ
;
A
#
# COMPACT_ATOMS: atom_id res chain seq x y z
N LEU A 1 -26.46 2.37 0.09
CA LEU A 1 -25.12 2.56 -0.46
C LEU A 1 -24.66 1.23 -1.04
N GLU A 2 -24.28 1.17 -2.32
CA GLU A 2 -23.71 -0.02 -2.95
C GLU A 2 -22.19 0.14 -2.97
N LEU A 3 -21.45 -0.79 -2.33
CA LEU A 3 -20.00 -0.80 -2.36
C LEU A 3 -19.52 -1.56 -3.59
N GLN A 4 -18.65 -0.91 -4.34
CA GLN A 4 -17.93 -1.49 -5.48
C GLN A 4 -16.42 -1.38 -5.22
N ILE A 5 -15.64 -2.36 -5.61
CA ILE A 5 -14.22 -2.43 -5.26
C ILE A 5 -13.40 -2.62 -6.54
N ILE A 6 -12.34 -1.85 -6.68
CA ILE A 6 -11.35 -2.02 -7.73
C ILE A 6 -10.03 -2.42 -7.05
N LEU A 7 -9.48 -3.56 -7.43
CA LEU A 7 -8.22 -4.08 -6.92
C LEU A 7 -7.19 -4.12 -8.04
N GLY A 8 -5.99 -3.66 -7.75
CA GLY A 8 -4.91 -3.64 -8.72
C GLY A 8 -3.56 -3.98 -8.10
N ASP A 9 -2.50 -3.85 -8.89
CA ASP A 9 -1.11 -4.01 -8.48
C ASP A 9 -0.87 -5.34 -7.72
N MET A 10 -0.33 -5.27 -6.52
CA MET A 10 0.00 -6.44 -5.69
C MET A 10 -1.19 -7.34 -5.41
N HIS A 11 -2.41 -6.79 -5.27
CA HIS A 11 -3.61 -7.59 -4.97
C HIS A 11 -3.94 -8.62 -6.04
N ALA A 12 -3.57 -8.36 -7.30
CA ALA A 12 -3.75 -9.28 -8.41
C ALA A 12 -2.53 -10.19 -8.67
N SER A 13 -1.37 -9.89 -8.07
CA SER A 13 -0.11 -10.60 -8.31
C SER A 13 0.06 -11.82 -7.40
N VAL A 14 0.44 -12.95 -8.00
CA VAL A 14 0.79 -14.19 -7.27
C VAL A 14 2.02 -13.99 -6.40
N GLU A 15 3.01 -13.23 -6.87
CA GLU A 15 4.26 -12.93 -6.16
C GLU A 15 4.00 -12.25 -4.81
N PHE A 16 2.96 -11.41 -4.72
CA PHE A 16 2.57 -10.70 -3.50
C PHE A 16 1.39 -11.36 -2.76
N GLY A 17 1.20 -12.68 -2.94
CA GLY A 17 0.22 -13.46 -2.18
C GLY A 17 -1.22 -13.38 -2.70
N ARG A 18 -1.47 -12.67 -3.81
CA ARG A 18 -2.79 -12.58 -4.48
C ARG A 18 -3.94 -12.33 -3.51
N THR A 19 -3.83 -11.26 -2.72
CA THR A 19 -4.79 -10.89 -1.66
C THR A 19 -6.21 -10.54 -2.18
N LEU A 20 -6.43 -10.58 -3.50
CA LEU A 20 -7.76 -10.58 -4.11
C LEU A 20 -8.71 -11.58 -3.46
N ASN A 21 -8.21 -12.79 -3.10
CA ASN A 21 -9.04 -13.82 -2.47
C ASN A 21 -9.53 -13.40 -1.08
N GLU A 22 -8.74 -12.62 -0.34
CA GLU A 22 -9.16 -12.06 0.95
C GLU A 22 -10.27 -11.04 0.76
N ALA A 23 -10.14 -10.14 -0.22
CA ALA A 23 -11.18 -9.16 -0.54
C ALA A 23 -12.51 -9.82 -0.94
N LEU A 24 -12.46 -10.89 -1.74
CA LEU A 24 -13.64 -11.69 -2.08
C LEU A 24 -14.31 -12.29 -0.84
N GLY A 25 -13.50 -12.73 0.14
CA GLY A 25 -14.01 -13.25 1.42
C GLY A 25 -14.65 -12.18 2.31
N TYR A 26 -14.05 -10.99 2.36
CA TYR A 26 -14.56 -9.87 3.19
C TYR A 26 -15.80 -9.20 2.57
N PHE A 27 -15.91 -9.16 1.25
CA PHE A 27 -16.95 -8.42 0.52
C PHE A 27 -17.69 -9.30 -0.49
N PRO A 28 -18.32 -10.40 -0.04
CA PRO A 28 -18.91 -11.41 -0.96
C PRO A 28 -20.06 -10.87 -1.82
N ASN A 29 -20.71 -9.77 -1.40
CA ASN A 29 -21.84 -9.16 -2.09
C ASN A 29 -21.46 -7.91 -2.89
N SER A 30 -20.17 -7.52 -2.92
CA SER A 30 -19.70 -6.33 -3.64
C SER A 30 -19.30 -6.68 -5.07
N LYS A 31 -19.50 -5.76 -5.99
CA LYS A 31 -18.92 -5.86 -7.32
C LYS A 31 -17.42 -5.60 -7.21
N ILE A 32 -16.62 -6.58 -7.61
CA ILE A 32 -15.15 -6.47 -7.58
C ILE A 32 -14.61 -6.54 -9.00
N GLU A 33 -13.89 -5.52 -9.41
CA GLU A 33 -13.13 -5.47 -10.67
C GLU A 33 -11.63 -5.50 -10.38
N THR A 34 -10.86 -6.07 -11.29
CA THR A 34 -9.41 -6.13 -11.18
C THR A 34 -8.71 -5.36 -12.28
N VAL A 35 -7.61 -4.69 -11.91
CA VAL A 35 -6.70 -4.03 -12.85
C VAL A 35 -5.36 -4.75 -12.82
N GLU A 36 -5.17 -5.65 -13.76
CA GLU A 36 -3.84 -6.26 -13.95
C GLU A 36 -2.90 -5.25 -14.59
N MET A 37 -1.86 -4.86 -13.89
CA MET A 37 -0.90 -3.82 -14.30
C MET A 37 0.39 -4.42 -14.86
N GLY A 38 0.67 -5.69 -14.60
CA GLY A 38 1.92 -6.35 -14.95
C GLY A 38 2.94 -6.36 -13.81
N THR A 39 2.49 -6.17 -12.58
CA THR A 39 3.29 -6.30 -11.36
C THR A 39 3.95 -7.68 -11.29
N GLY A 40 5.23 -7.72 -10.89
CA GLY A 40 6.04 -8.94 -10.88
C GLY A 40 6.90 -9.14 -12.15
N ARG A 41 6.82 -8.27 -13.16
CA ARG A 41 7.71 -8.32 -14.34
C ARG A 41 9.12 -7.74 -14.07
N GLY A 42 9.31 -7.11 -12.93
CA GLY A 42 10.54 -6.45 -12.49
C GLY A 42 10.23 -5.29 -11.55
N ASP A 43 11.29 -4.63 -11.08
CA ASP A 43 11.20 -3.61 -10.04
C ASP A 43 11.98 -2.32 -10.39
N THR A 44 12.17 -2.03 -11.68
CA THR A 44 12.79 -0.77 -12.09
C THR A 44 11.75 0.36 -12.15
N PRO A 45 12.20 1.63 -12.04
CA PRO A 45 11.31 2.78 -12.22
C PRO A 45 10.58 2.78 -13.56
N GLU A 46 11.23 2.34 -14.64
CA GLU A 46 10.64 2.26 -15.98
C GLU A 46 9.47 1.27 -16.00
N ILE A 47 9.66 0.07 -15.42
CA ILE A 47 8.60 -0.95 -15.32
C ILE A 47 7.44 -0.42 -14.48
N ARG A 48 7.71 0.33 -13.40
CA ARG A 48 6.65 0.97 -12.61
C ARG A 48 5.82 1.94 -13.47
N VAL A 49 6.47 2.76 -14.29
CA VAL A 49 5.77 3.68 -15.21
C VAL A 49 4.95 2.91 -16.25
N GLU A 50 5.47 1.83 -16.82
CA GLU A 50 4.73 0.97 -17.76
C GLU A 50 3.51 0.32 -17.10
N ASN A 51 3.63 -0.11 -15.84
CA ASN A 51 2.52 -0.65 -15.07
C ASN A 51 1.43 0.41 -14.86
N LEU A 52 1.80 1.64 -14.52
CA LEU A 52 0.86 2.76 -14.39
C LEU A 52 0.20 3.12 -15.72
N ALA A 53 0.93 3.10 -16.83
CA ALA A 53 0.36 3.29 -18.16
C ALA A 53 -0.67 2.20 -18.52
N THR A 54 -0.38 0.95 -18.13
CA THR A 54 -1.31 -0.18 -18.28
C THR A 54 -2.59 0.04 -17.45
N CYS A 55 -2.46 0.53 -16.21
CA CYS A 55 -3.58 0.90 -15.36
C CYS A 55 -4.44 1.99 -16.04
N LEU A 56 -3.79 3.06 -16.53
CA LEU A 56 -4.48 4.18 -17.19
C LEU A 56 -5.26 3.72 -18.43
N SER A 57 -4.70 2.83 -19.22
CA SER A 57 -5.36 2.31 -20.42
C SER A 57 -6.64 1.51 -20.12
N LYS A 58 -6.70 0.84 -18.96
CA LYS A 58 -7.83 0.01 -18.52
C LYS A 58 -8.87 0.78 -17.69
N ALA A 59 -8.44 1.82 -16.97
CA ALA A 59 -9.27 2.56 -16.02
C ALA A 59 -10.60 3.07 -16.61
N PRO A 60 -10.67 3.68 -17.83
CA PRO A 60 -11.92 4.19 -18.38
C PRO A 60 -12.98 3.10 -18.57
N ARG A 61 -12.57 1.92 -19.03
CA ARG A 61 -13.50 0.80 -19.25
C ARG A 61 -14.05 0.28 -17.92
N ILE A 62 -13.22 0.18 -16.89
CA ILE A 62 -13.61 -0.29 -15.56
C ILE A 62 -14.56 0.71 -14.92
N LEU A 63 -14.22 1.99 -14.91
CA LEU A 63 -15.06 3.05 -14.34
C LEU A 63 -16.41 3.16 -15.06
N ARG A 64 -16.46 3.05 -16.38
CA ARG A 64 -17.72 3.03 -17.13
C ARG A 64 -18.57 1.79 -16.83
N LYS A 65 -17.95 0.62 -16.63
CA LYS A 65 -18.64 -0.62 -16.28
C LYS A 65 -19.27 -0.56 -14.89
N LEU A 66 -18.54 0.00 -13.92
CA LEU A 66 -19.02 0.15 -12.54
C LEU A 66 -19.99 1.31 -12.39
N ASN A 67 -19.83 2.38 -13.19
CA ASN A 67 -20.61 3.61 -13.17
C ASN A 67 -20.82 4.15 -11.73
N PRO A 68 -19.75 4.43 -10.97
CA PRO A 68 -19.85 4.87 -9.58
C PRO A 68 -20.30 6.33 -9.50
N ASP A 69 -21.05 6.67 -8.44
CA ASP A 69 -21.39 8.07 -8.11
C ASP A 69 -20.18 8.83 -7.56
N ILE A 70 -19.24 8.13 -6.93
CA ILE A 70 -18.00 8.67 -6.40
C ILE A 70 -16.91 7.58 -6.40
N LEU A 71 -15.69 7.95 -6.77
CA LEU A 71 -14.51 7.10 -6.59
C LEU A 71 -13.79 7.48 -5.29
N MET A 72 -13.60 6.54 -4.38
CA MET A 72 -12.75 6.73 -3.19
C MET A 72 -11.35 6.18 -3.46
N VAL A 73 -10.33 7.00 -3.19
CA VAL A 73 -8.91 6.61 -3.27
C VAL A 73 -8.24 6.84 -1.92
N HIS A 74 -7.18 6.06 -1.64
CA HIS A 74 -6.52 6.07 -0.34
C HIS A 74 -5.00 6.31 -0.49
N GLY A 75 -4.45 7.24 0.29
CA GLY A 75 -3.00 7.44 0.43
C GLY A 75 -2.33 8.00 -0.84
N ASP A 76 -1.30 7.33 -1.30
CA ASP A 76 -0.26 7.87 -2.18
C ASP A 76 0.13 6.96 -3.34
N ARG A 77 -0.48 5.79 -3.46
CA ARG A 77 -0.10 4.81 -4.48
C ARG A 77 -0.35 5.34 -5.89
N GLY A 78 0.59 5.07 -6.80
CA GLY A 78 0.51 5.51 -8.19
C GLY A 78 -0.75 5.03 -8.92
N GLU A 79 -1.22 3.83 -8.65
CA GLU A 79 -2.48 3.32 -9.19
C GLU A 79 -3.69 4.15 -8.71
N HIS A 80 -3.69 4.65 -7.49
CA HIS A 80 -4.73 5.57 -6.99
C HIS A 80 -4.68 6.92 -7.71
N LEU A 81 -3.46 7.43 -7.98
CA LEU A 81 -3.28 8.63 -8.79
C LEU A 81 -3.87 8.46 -10.20
N ILE A 82 -3.57 7.34 -10.84
CA ILE A 82 -4.07 7.02 -12.18
C ILE A 82 -5.60 6.88 -12.21
N MET A 83 -6.17 6.20 -11.21
CA MET A 83 -7.63 6.05 -11.10
C MET A 83 -8.32 7.38 -10.82
N ALA A 84 -7.76 8.24 -9.97
CA ALA A 84 -8.27 9.58 -9.71
C ALA A 84 -8.23 10.46 -10.97
N LEU A 85 -7.13 10.41 -11.74
CA LEU A 85 -7.00 11.11 -13.01
C LEU A 85 -8.06 10.66 -14.02
N ALA A 86 -8.25 9.35 -14.16
CA ALA A 86 -9.24 8.78 -15.06
C ALA A 86 -10.68 9.16 -14.66
N ALA A 87 -11.00 9.07 -13.35
CA ALA A 87 -12.31 9.43 -12.81
C ALA A 87 -12.64 10.91 -13.08
N ASN A 88 -11.68 11.80 -12.81
CA ASN A 88 -11.83 13.23 -13.04
C ASN A 88 -12.16 13.53 -14.50
N ASN A 89 -11.42 12.93 -15.45
CA ASN A 89 -11.67 13.10 -16.88
C ASN A 89 -12.99 12.48 -17.37
N LEU A 90 -13.57 11.55 -16.61
CA LEU A 90 -14.88 10.96 -16.89
C LEU A 90 -16.03 11.68 -16.18
N GLY A 91 -15.75 12.75 -15.42
CA GLY A 91 -16.74 13.50 -14.67
C GLY A 91 -17.23 12.76 -13.41
N ILE A 92 -16.45 11.81 -12.89
CA ILE A 92 -16.74 11.06 -11.67
C ILE A 92 -16.07 11.79 -10.49
N PRO A 93 -16.82 12.24 -9.47
CA PRO A 93 -16.24 12.83 -8.28
C PRO A 93 -15.24 11.90 -7.58
N VAL A 94 -14.19 12.47 -7.00
CA VAL A 94 -13.14 11.73 -6.28
C VAL A 94 -13.10 12.15 -4.83
N GLY A 95 -13.13 11.19 -3.90
CA GLY A 95 -12.83 11.37 -2.49
C GLY A 95 -11.45 10.79 -2.16
N HIS A 96 -10.65 11.51 -1.38
CA HIS A 96 -9.30 11.12 -1.01
C HIS A 96 -9.17 10.96 0.50
N THR A 97 -8.88 9.74 0.96
CA THR A 97 -8.54 9.46 2.35
C THR A 97 -7.03 9.46 2.56
N GLN A 98 -6.54 9.83 3.74
CA GLN A 98 -5.11 9.90 4.08
C GLN A 98 -4.31 10.91 3.21
N GLY A 99 -4.98 11.93 2.66
CA GLY A 99 -4.33 13.08 2.02
C GLY A 99 -3.64 13.98 3.04
N GLY A 100 -2.64 14.75 2.60
CA GLY A 100 -1.97 15.78 3.40
C GLY A 100 -0.85 15.29 4.33
N GLU A 101 -0.61 13.98 4.42
CA GLU A 101 0.55 13.44 5.14
C GLU A 101 1.85 13.70 4.35
N SER A 102 3.00 13.64 5.05
CA SER A 102 4.32 13.82 4.46
C SER A 102 5.27 12.71 4.89
N SER A 103 5.91 12.06 3.92
CA SER A 103 6.87 10.95 4.09
C SER A 103 8.29 11.31 3.65
N GLY A 104 8.46 12.37 2.83
CA GLY A 104 9.77 12.86 2.39
C GLY A 104 10.32 12.18 1.14
N ASN A 105 9.49 11.45 0.39
CA ASN A 105 9.87 10.71 -0.82
C ASN A 105 8.88 10.97 -1.98
N VAL A 106 8.93 10.15 -3.04
CA VAL A 106 8.04 10.26 -4.22
C VAL A 106 6.55 10.16 -3.84
N ASP A 107 6.24 9.48 -2.76
CA ASP A 107 4.85 9.28 -2.30
C ASP A 107 4.20 10.62 -1.91
N ASP A 108 4.96 11.57 -1.36
CA ASP A 108 4.45 12.91 -1.09
C ASP A 108 3.95 13.60 -2.35
N ILE A 109 4.73 13.50 -3.44
CA ILE A 109 4.39 14.11 -4.72
C ILE A 109 3.10 13.47 -5.25
N GLN A 110 3.00 12.15 -5.22
CA GLN A 110 1.82 11.42 -5.69
C GLN A 110 0.60 11.72 -4.81
N ARG A 111 0.75 11.70 -3.47
CA ARG A 111 -0.31 12.04 -2.52
C ARG A 111 -0.87 13.44 -2.74
N HIS A 112 0.01 14.43 -2.92
CA HIS A 112 -0.41 15.80 -3.18
C HIS A 112 -1.08 15.95 -4.55
N ALA A 113 -0.62 15.22 -5.57
CA ALA A 113 -1.27 15.18 -6.88
C ALA A 113 -2.68 14.56 -6.80
N ILE A 114 -2.86 13.47 -6.04
CA ILE A 114 -4.18 12.88 -5.76
C ILE A 114 -5.07 13.88 -5.04
N THR A 115 -4.54 14.58 -4.02
CA THR A 115 -5.28 15.64 -3.32
C THR A 115 -5.80 16.70 -4.31
N LYS A 116 -4.98 17.14 -5.28
CA LYS A 116 -5.40 18.13 -6.30
C LYS A 116 -6.42 17.61 -7.30
N LEU A 117 -6.53 16.29 -7.47
CA LEU A 117 -7.54 15.65 -8.32
C LEU A 117 -8.83 15.32 -7.56
N ALA A 118 -8.81 15.38 -6.23
CA ALA A 118 -9.95 15.05 -5.40
C ALA A 118 -10.91 16.24 -5.21
N HIS A 119 -12.17 15.92 -4.94
CA HIS A 119 -13.25 16.87 -4.69
C HIS A 119 -13.64 16.89 -3.20
N LEU A 120 -13.36 15.78 -2.50
CA LEU A 120 -13.58 15.64 -1.06
C LEU A 120 -12.31 15.06 -0.41
N HIS A 121 -11.96 15.59 0.75
CA HIS A 121 -10.73 15.25 1.46
C HIS A 121 -11.03 14.74 2.85
N PHE A 122 -10.48 13.56 3.17
CA PHE A 122 -10.66 12.87 4.43
C PHE A 122 -9.31 12.63 5.11
N PRO A 123 -8.61 13.71 5.57
CA PRO A 123 -7.35 13.57 6.29
C PRO A 123 -7.54 12.90 7.65
N GLU A 124 -6.46 12.25 8.13
CA GLU A 124 -6.48 11.57 9.42
C GLU A 124 -6.28 12.53 10.59
N THR A 125 -5.56 13.64 10.38
CA THR A 125 -5.13 14.58 11.44
C THR A 125 -5.36 16.05 11.04
N GLU A 126 -5.39 16.92 12.04
CA GLU A 126 -5.41 18.39 11.81
C GLU A 126 -4.16 18.85 11.05
N LYS A 127 -3.00 18.22 11.32
CA LYS A 127 -1.75 18.53 10.60
C LYS A 127 -1.90 18.23 9.10
N ALA A 128 -2.47 17.10 8.76
CA ALA A 128 -2.74 16.72 7.38
C ALA A 128 -3.80 17.64 6.73
N ALA A 129 -4.86 17.96 7.45
CA ALA A 129 -5.88 18.93 7.00
C ALA A 129 -5.27 20.30 6.71
N LYS A 130 -4.39 20.80 7.57
CA LYS A 130 -3.66 22.05 7.34
C LYS A 130 -2.86 22.00 6.02
N LYS A 131 -2.18 20.88 5.75
CA LYS A 131 -1.42 20.70 4.50
C LYS A 131 -2.34 20.75 3.28
N ILE A 132 -3.52 20.14 3.36
CA ILE A 132 -4.52 20.17 2.28
C ILE A 132 -5.00 21.60 2.02
N ARG A 133 -5.25 22.41 3.08
CA ARG A 133 -5.57 23.85 2.96
C ARG A 133 -4.44 24.62 2.28
N GLU A 134 -3.18 24.35 2.66
CA GLU A 134 -2.00 24.97 2.04
C GLU A 134 -1.87 24.63 0.56
N LEU A 135 -2.37 23.46 0.12
CA LEU A 135 -2.47 23.09 -1.28
C LEU A 135 -3.60 23.82 -2.02
N GLY A 136 -4.41 24.62 -1.32
CA GLY A 136 -5.47 25.46 -1.88
C GLY A 136 -6.83 24.79 -1.99
N GLU A 137 -7.07 23.70 -1.25
CA GLU A 137 -8.38 23.05 -1.19
C GLU A 137 -9.35 23.82 -0.28
N LYS A 138 -10.64 23.74 -0.57
CA LYS A 138 -11.69 24.47 0.14
C LYS A 138 -12.01 23.83 1.48
N GLU A 139 -12.23 24.66 2.50
CA GLU A 139 -12.51 24.21 3.87
C GLU A 139 -13.76 23.33 3.98
N ASP A 140 -14.80 23.63 3.22
CA ASP A 140 -16.05 22.87 3.22
C ASP A 140 -15.93 21.47 2.57
N GLN A 141 -14.81 21.19 1.94
CA GLN A 141 -14.48 19.92 1.32
C GLN A 141 -13.52 19.07 2.17
N ILE A 142 -13.04 19.57 3.31
CA ILE A 142 -12.06 18.91 4.17
C ILE A 142 -12.75 18.41 5.44
N HIS A 143 -12.73 17.09 5.64
CA HIS A 143 -13.37 16.44 6.78
C HIS A 143 -12.37 15.55 7.50
N ILE A 144 -11.95 15.94 8.70
CA ILE A 144 -11.01 15.15 9.51
C ILE A 144 -11.74 13.93 10.06
N VAL A 145 -11.29 12.73 9.70
CA VAL A 145 -11.99 11.48 10.03
C VAL A 145 -11.21 10.55 10.96
N GLY A 146 -9.94 10.85 11.25
CA GLY A 146 -9.05 9.94 11.96
C GLY A 146 -8.51 8.83 11.07
N SER A 147 -7.76 7.91 11.68
CA SER A 147 -7.09 6.82 10.96
C SER A 147 -7.94 5.56 10.89
N LEU A 148 -8.14 5.04 9.68
CA LEU A 148 -8.81 3.77 9.45
C LEU A 148 -8.06 2.59 10.09
N TYR A 149 -6.73 2.69 10.22
CA TYR A 149 -5.91 1.66 10.87
C TYR A 149 -6.13 1.64 12.39
N VAL A 150 -6.20 2.83 13.02
CA VAL A 150 -6.51 2.97 14.45
C VAL A 150 -7.91 2.43 14.75
N ASP A 151 -8.88 2.71 13.89
CA ASP A 151 -10.24 2.15 14.01
C ASP A 151 -10.25 0.62 14.09
N ARG A 152 -9.46 -0.04 13.25
CA ARG A 152 -9.33 -1.50 13.28
C ARG A 152 -8.78 -2.02 14.61
N ILE A 153 -7.78 -1.32 15.16
CA ILE A 153 -7.19 -1.66 16.45
C ILE A 153 -8.21 -1.49 17.58
N VAL A 154 -8.87 -0.33 17.63
CA VAL A 154 -9.87 -0.01 18.67
C VAL A 154 -11.05 -0.98 18.60
N LYS A 155 -11.50 -1.32 17.39
CA LYS A 155 -12.61 -2.28 17.17
C LYS A 155 -12.17 -3.74 17.29
N LYS A 156 -10.91 -4.01 17.64
CA LYS A 156 -10.32 -5.36 17.74
C LYS A 156 -10.50 -6.20 16.47
N MET A 157 -10.41 -5.56 15.31
CA MET A 157 -10.52 -6.21 14.00
C MET A 157 -9.14 -6.74 13.54
N TYR A 158 -8.52 -7.56 14.37
CA TYR A 158 -7.24 -8.19 14.10
C TYR A 158 -7.29 -9.67 14.54
N THR A 159 -6.36 -10.47 14.03
CA THR A 159 -6.24 -11.88 14.39
C THR A 159 -5.91 -12.02 15.87
N ASP A 160 -6.53 -12.99 16.54
CA ASP A 160 -6.20 -13.31 17.93
C ASP A 160 -4.67 -13.49 18.09
N PRO A 161 -4.03 -12.88 19.10
CA PRO A 161 -2.59 -12.92 19.27
C PRO A 161 -2.01 -14.34 19.35
N LYS A 162 -2.72 -15.29 20.00
CA LYS A 162 -2.28 -16.68 20.09
C LYS A 162 -2.31 -17.36 18.73
N ALA A 163 -3.37 -17.16 17.96
CA ALA A 163 -3.49 -17.69 16.60
C ALA A 163 -2.45 -17.07 15.67
N ALA A 164 -2.13 -15.79 15.84
CA ALA A 164 -1.07 -15.14 15.08
C ALA A 164 0.32 -15.72 15.43
N MET A 165 0.62 -15.90 16.72
CA MET A 165 1.88 -16.51 17.15
C MET A 165 2.01 -17.95 16.62
N GLU A 166 0.95 -18.75 16.74
CA GLU A 166 0.94 -20.14 16.24
C GLU A 166 1.18 -20.20 14.74
N LYS A 167 0.53 -19.30 13.95
CA LYS A 167 0.73 -19.18 12.49
C LYS A 167 2.20 -19.00 12.12
N TYR A 168 2.96 -18.23 12.92
CA TYR A 168 4.38 -17.98 12.69
C TYR A 168 5.32 -18.87 13.53
N GLY A 169 4.79 -19.90 14.16
CA GLY A 169 5.54 -20.86 14.96
C GLY A 169 6.19 -20.24 16.20
N LEU A 170 5.68 -19.12 16.69
CA LEU A 170 6.19 -18.43 17.90
C LEU A 170 5.56 -19.04 19.16
N LYS A 171 6.34 -19.08 20.25
CA LYS A 171 5.86 -19.56 21.55
C LYS A 171 5.31 -18.39 22.37
N ASN A 172 4.33 -18.67 23.23
CA ASN A 172 3.78 -17.65 24.12
C ASN A 172 4.86 -17.15 25.09
N GLY A 173 5.04 -15.83 25.15
CA GLY A 173 6.09 -15.18 25.97
C GLY A 173 7.48 -15.16 25.33
N GLU A 174 7.63 -15.66 24.11
CA GLU A 174 8.88 -15.58 23.36
C GLU A 174 9.14 -14.15 22.90
N ASN A 175 10.39 -13.70 23.04
CA ASN A 175 10.86 -12.45 22.47
C ASN A 175 11.23 -12.68 21.00
N TYR A 176 10.75 -11.81 20.12
CA TYR A 176 11.04 -11.87 18.69
C TYR A 176 11.03 -10.46 18.06
N PHE A 177 11.59 -10.35 16.89
CA PHE A 177 11.49 -9.14 16.06
C PHE A 177 10.39 -9.26 15.03
N ILE A 178 9.76 -8.15 14.71
CA ILE A 178 9.01 -7.96 13.45
C ILE A 178 9.83 -7.01 12.61
N ILE A 179 10.22 -7.45 11.42
CA ILE A 179 10.98 -6.66 10.46
C ILE A 179 10.04 -6.29 9.32
N ILE A 180 9.81 -4.98 9.14
CA ILE A 180 9.11 -4.40 8.01
C ILE A 180 10.12 -3.48 7.34
N PHE A 181 10.61 -3.86 6.17
CA PHE A 181 11.59 -3.09 5.42
C PHE A 181 11.14 -2.95 3.97
N HIS A 182 10.95 -1.70 3.55
CA HIS A 182 10.64 -1.34 2.17
C HIS A 182 11.84 -0.66 1.53
N PRO A 183 12.05 -0.80 0.22
CA PRO A 183 13.13 -0.08 -0.46
C PRO A 183 12.89 1.44 -0.38
N ASP A 184 13.96 2.20 -0.28
CA ASP A 184 13.91 3.63 -0.56
C ASP A 184 13.99 3.83 -2.08
N THR A 185 12.97 4.48 -2.63
CA THR A 185 12.85 4.70 -4.07
C THR A 185 13.86 5.70 -4.64
N PHE A 186 14.56 6.45 -3.78
CA PHE A 186 15.65 7.35 -4.18
C PHE A 186 17.04 6.68 -4.09
N GLU A 187 17.13 5.50 -3.46
CA GLU A 187 18.36 4.73 -3.38
C GLU A 187 18.49 3.72 -4.53
N SER A 188 19.71 3.37 -4.87
CA SER A 188 19.98 2.29 -5.82
C SER A 188 19.62 0.92 -5.24
N ALA A 189 19.41 -0.08 -6.10
CA ALA A 189 19.19 -1.47 -5.69
C ALA A 189 20.31 -1.99 -4.78
N LYS A 190 21.57 -1.57 -5.04
CA LYS A 190 22.73 -1.95 -4.22
C LYS A 190 22.65 -1.37 -2.80
N GLU A 191 22.30 -0.09 -2.67
CA GLU A 191 22.15 0.58 -1.37
C GLU A 191 20.99 -0.06 -0.58
N ASN A 192 19.84 -0.25 -1.19
CA ASN A 192 18.70 -0.95 -0.58
C ASN A 192 19.08 -2.36 -0.09
N TYR A 193 19.82 -3.12 -0.91
CA TYR A 193 20.33 -4.43 -0.51
C TYR A 193 21.26 -4.35 0.71
N GLN A 194 22.21 -3.41 0.70
CA GLN A 194 23.16 -3.26 1.80
C GLN A 194 22.48 -2.85 3.11
N THR A 195 21.54 -1.93 3.06
CA THR A 195 20.78 -1.47 4.21
C THR A 195 19.92 -2.61 4.78
N ALA A 196 19.20 -3.34 3.93
CA ALA A 196 18.42 -4.51 4.35
C ALA A 196 19.31 -5.58 5.00
N LYS A 197 20.45 -5.89 4.39
CA LYS A 197 21.41 -6.85 4.93
C LYS A 197 21.99 -6.42 6.28
N ALA A 198 22.28 -5.14 6.46
CA ALA A 198 22.75 -4.61 7.75
C ALA A 198 21.70 -4.77 8.84
N VAL A 199 20.43 -4.42 8.59
CA VAL A 199 19.32 -4.60 9.53
C VAL A 199 19.16 -6.07 9.92
N LEU A 200 19.14 -6.96 8.92
CA LEU A 200 18.99 -8.40 9.14
C LEU A 200 20.16 -9.02 9.92
N SER A 201 21.39 -8.55 9.68
CA SER A 201 22.56 -9.04 10.40
C SER A 201 22.52 -8.67 11.90
N VAL A 202 22.08 -7.44 12.23
CA VAL A 202 21.92 -7.02 13.65
C VAL A 202 20.89 -7.92 14.34
N VAL A 203 19.78 -8.21 13.69
CA VAL A 203 18.75 -9.10 14.29
C VAL A 203 19.31 -10.52 14.48
N ARG A 204 20.00 -11.07 13.50
CA ARG A 204 20.66 -12.38 13.59
C ARG A 204 21.63 -12.44 14.78
N ASP A 205 22.44 -11.40 14.97
CA ASP A 205 23.46 -11.35 16.01
C ASP A 205 22.86 -11.32 17.44
N THR A 206 21.57 -10.99 17.58
CA THR A 206 20.86 -11.12 18.86
C THR A 206 20.50 -12.56 19.23
N GLY A 207 20.50 -13.47 18.26
CA GLY A 207 20.01 -14.85 18.44
C GLY A 207 18.50 -14.98 18.63
N LEU A 208 17.74 -13.90 18.53
CA LEU A 208 16.27 -13.92 18.60
C LEU A 208 15.65 -14.28 17.24
N ARG A 209 14.46 -14.83 17.30
CA ARG A 209 13.66 -15.09 16.09
C ARG A 209 13.16 -13.78 15.47
N ALA A 210 12.90 -13.83 14.17
CA ALA A 210 12.31 -12.71 13.45
C ALA A 210 11.15 -13.17 12.54
N VAL A 211 10.10 -12.37 12.52
CA VAL A 211 9.05 -12.45 11.49
C VAL A 211 9.33 -11.32 10.50
N VAL A 212 9.68 -11.67 9.28
CA VAL A 212 9.99 -10.69 8.23
C VAL A 212 8.77 -10.53 7.33
N VAL A 213 8.26 -9.31 7.23
CA VAL A 213 7.16 -8.97 6.34
C VAL A 213 7.72 -8.73 4.93
N HIS A 214 7.13 -9.40 3.94
CA HIS A 214 7.52 -9.22 2.54
C HIS A 214 7.37 -7.75 2.11
N PRO A 215 8.36 -7.17 1.43
CA PRO A 215 8.26 -5.79 0.93
C PRO A 215 7.15 -5.64 -0.11
N CYS A 216 6.68 -4.40 -0.29
CA CYS A 216 5.74 -4.06 -1.36
C CYS A 216 6.43 -4.03 -2.74
N SER A 217 5.66 -3.72 -3.80
CA SER A 217 6.12 -3.72 -5.20
C SER A 217 6.85 -2.45 -5.64
N ASP A 218 7.36 -1.65 -4.70
CA ASP A 218 8.07 -0.42 -5.03
C ASP A 218 9.43 -0.72 -5.69
N PRO A 219 9.93 0.17 -6.56
CA PRO A 219 11.22 -0.03 -7.21
C PRO A 219 12.34 -0.37 -6.22
N GLY A 220 13.13 -1.41 -6.53
CA GLY A 220 14.19 -1.91 -5.65
C GLY A 220 13.78 -3.05 -4.70
N TYR A 221 12.50 -3.47 -4.68
CA TYR A 221 12.04 -4.52 -3.76
C TYR A 221 12.76 -5.86 -3.95
N GLN A 222 13.15 -6.20 -5.17
CA GLN A 222 13.86 -7.46 -5.43
C GLN A 222 15.22 -7.52 -4.75
N SER A 223 15.89 -6.38 -4.60
CA SER A 223 17.15 -6.30 -3.86
C SER A 223 16.98 -6.55 -2.36
N VAL A 224 15.87 -6.09 -1.79
CA VAL A 224 15.50 -6.35 -0.40
C VAL A 224 15.15 -7.84 -0.21
N ILE A 225 14.38 -8.43 -1.14
CA ILE A 225 14.06 -9.87 -1.13
C ILE A 225 15.34 -10.72 -1.21
N LEU A 226 16.30 -10.31 -2.05
CA LEU A 226 17.59 -10.99 -2.13
C LEU A 226 18.30 -11.02 -0.78
N ALA A 227 18.38 -9.86 -0.09
CA ALA A 227 18.96 -9.78 1.25
C ALA A 227 18.23 -10.64 2.28
N ILE A 228 16.89 -10.66 2.24
CA ILE A 228 16.06 -11.51 3.11
C ILE A 228 16.36 -12.99 2.85
N ASN A 229 16.37 -13.42 1.59
CA ASN A 229 16.62 -14.82 1.22
C ASN A 229 18.02 -15.31 1.60
N GLU A 230 19.03 -14.43 1.50
CA GLU A 230 20.38 -14.75 1.98
C GLU A 230 20.40 -14.89 3.51
N ALA A 231 19.80 -13.95 4.22
CA ALA A 231 19.73 -14.01 5.67
C ALA A 231 19.00 -15.26 6.17
N LEU A 232 17.91 -15.68 5.51
CA LEU A 232 17.17 -16.90 5.87
C LEU A 232 18.00 -18.18 5.76
N ARG A 233 19.03 -18.21 4.90
CA ARG A 233 19.94 -19.37 4.81
C ARG A 233 20.90 -19.46 5.99
N ASP A 234 21.23 -18.32 6.57
CA ASP A 234 22.15 -18.19 7.70
C ASP A 234 21.46 -18.29 9.07
N PHE A 235 20.12 -18.16 9.11
CA PHE A 235 19.35 -18.38 10.31
C PHE A 235 19.16 -19.89 10.53
N PRO A 236 19.38 -20.40 11.76
CA PRO A 236 19.11 -21.80 12.05
C PRO A 236 17.61 -22.08 11.80
N THR A 237 17.35 -22.98 10.86
CA THR A 237 16.02 -23.55 10.67
C THR A 237 15.66 -24.37 11.91
N GLN A 238 14.70 -23.89 12.69
CA GLN A 238 14.01 -24.71 13.69
C GLN A 238 12.62 -25.04 13.22
#